data_e13c96963ab06a65e3622dfc3d6d0fa3
#
_entry.id   e13c96963ab06a65e3622dfc3d6d0fa3
#
_cell.length_a   1.000
_cell.length_b   1.000
_cell.length_c   1.000
_cell.angle_alpha   90.00
_cell.angle_beta   90.00
_cell.angle_gamma   90.00
#
_symmetry.space_group_name_H-M   'P 1'
#
loop_
_entity.id
_entity.type
_entity.pdbx_description
1 polymer ?
#
loop_
_entity_poly.entity_id
_entity_poly.type
_entity_poly.pdbx_seq_one_letter_code
_entity_poly.pdbx_strand_id
1 'polypeptide(L)'
;MLSIEETIGQNFSFALFSQSHISIRERKKAMATYKRYRKEDQVSYSLGITLTFELLKFKKESVTRVFIHSGMKKGDTLDKLTLLCKEANVEMVYTDKIFHVLSQKENCYVIGEFHKFTSKLSTQRNHIVLVNPSNAGNMGTIMRSALGFGMNQMAIIRPAVDAFDPKVVRASMGAIFSTDFVYFDSFEEYQKVYGERELYPFMLDAKCSLHDVRPKGRFSLIFGNEATGLPAEFSKIGQSVIIPHSNRIDSLNLPIAASIAMYEATKKTILEI
;
A
#
# COMPACT_ATOMS: atom_id res chain seq x y z
N MET A 1 -15.44 29.15 45.42
CA MET A 1 -14.21 28.49 44.94
C MET A 1 -14.37 26.99 45.14
N LEU A 2 -14.98 26.33 44.20
CA LEU A 2 -15.05 24.88 44.09
C LEU A 2 -14.72 24.51 42.64
N SER A 3 -13.82 23.59 42.48
CA SER A 3 -12.94 23.36 41.39
C SER A 3 -13.60 22.70 40.16
N ILE A 4 -13.10 23.09 39.01
CA ILE A 4 -13.39 22.64 37.64
C ILE A 4 -12.69 21.29 37.37
N GLU A 5 -12.97 20.26 38.12
CA GLU A 5 -12.32 18.92 37.88
C GLU A 5 -13.27 17.72 37.77
N GLU A 6 -14.58 17.91 37.76
CA GLU A 6 -15.54 16.79 37.74
C GLU A 6 -16.33 16.59 36.45
N THR A 7 -15.97 17.24 35.32
CA THR A 7 -16.79 17.18 34.10
C THR A 7 -16.10 16.42 32.91
N ILE A 8 -14.94 15.82 33.10
CA ILE A 8 -14.22 15.10 32.01
C ILE A 8 -14.21 13.58 32.18
N GLY A 9 -14.81 13.07 33.26
CA GLY A 9 -14.77 11.62 33.61
C GLY A 9 -15.91 10.73 33.12
N GLN A 10 -16.94 11.22 32.44
CA GLN A 10 -18.15 10.41 32.18
C GLN A 10 -18.47 10.09 30.71
N ASN A 11 -17.66 10.49 29.74
CA ASN A 11 -17.95 10.20 28.31
C ASN A 11 -17.03 9.19 27.62
N PHE A 12 -16.21 8.42 28.38
CA PHE A 12 -15.32 7.42 27.77
C PHE A 12 -15.64 5.97 28.12
N SER A 13 -16.82 5.69 28.73
CA SER A 13 -17.15 4.34 29.20
C SER A 13 -18.31 3.63 28.49
N PHE A 14 -18.77 4.06 27.30
CA PHE A 14 -19.90 3.41 26.61
C PHE A 14 -19.64 2.88 25.20
N ALA A 15 -18.38 2.73 24.79
CA ALA A 15 -18.03 2.19 23.48
C ALA A 15 -17.41 0.78 23.52
N LEU A 16 -17.42 0.11 24.65
CA LEU A 16 -16.71 -1.18 24.81
C LEU A 16 -17.59 -2.36 25.28
N PHE A 17 -18.90 -2.35 25.06
CA PHE A 17 -19.73 -3.54 25.35
C PHE A 17 -20.95 -3.59 24.42
N SER A 18 -20.78 -4.12 23.21
CA SER A 18 -21.82 -4.88 22.52
C SER A 18 -21.21 -5.85 21.50
N GLN A 19 -20.33 -6.76 21.94
CA GLN A 19 -20.21 -8.03 21.23
C GLN A 19 -21.41 -8.89 21.64
N SER A 20 -22.54 -8.62 21.00
CA SER A 20 -23.72 -9.43 21.10
C SER A 20 -23.41 -10.84 20.64
N HIS A 21 -23.76 -11.82 21.46
CA HIS A 21 -23.76 -13.25 21.18
C HIS A 21 -24.65 -13.56 19.95
N ILE A 22 -24.06 -13.41 18.76
CA ILE A 22 -24.69 -13.91 17.54
C ILE A 22 -24.61 -15.44 17.61
N SER A 23 -25.74 -16.11 17.69
CA SER A 23 -25.80 -17.55 17.82
C SER A 23 -25.12 -18.23 16.62
N ILE A 24 -24.55 -19.43 16.83
CA ILE A 24 -23.94 -20.25 15.77
C ILE A 24 -24.94 -20.49 14.61
N ARG A 25 -26.24 -20.43 14.88
CA ARG A 25 -27.33 -20.55 13.89
C ARG A 25 -27.47 -19.29 13.02
N GLU A 26 -27.26 -18.11 13.56
CA GLU A 26 -27.27 -16.85 12.81
C GLU A 26 -25.97 -16.68 11.97
N ARG A 27 -24.84 -17.19 12.47
CA ARG A 27 -23.58 -17.27 11.67
C ARG A 27 -23.72 -18.20 10.45
N LYS A 28 -24.53 -19.29 10.55
CA LYS A 28 -24.85 -20.17 9.41
C LYS A 28 -25.89 -19.58 8.46
N LYS A 29 -26.68 -18.59 8.88
CA LYS A 29 -27.78 -18.02 8.07
C LYS A 29 -27.34 -16.80 7.23
N ALA A 30 -26.26 -16.17 7.55
CA ALA A 30 -25.56 -15.29 6.63
C ALA A 30 -24.79 -16.17 5.63
N MET A 31 -25.47 -16.71 4.63
CA MET A 31 -24.83 -17.20 3.41
C MET A 31 -24.11 -15.99 2.83
N ALA A 32 -22.83 -15.84 3.19
CA ALA A 32 -22.00 -14.74 2.74
C ALA A 32 -22.00 -14.76 1.22
N THR A 33 -22.75 -13.87 0.61
CA THR A 33 -22.70 -13.66 -0.82
C THR A 33 -21.38 -12.95 -1.07
N TYR A 34 -20.35 -13.71 -1.48
CA TYR A 34 -19.07 -13.13 -1.84
C TYR A 34 -19.26 -12.23 -3.04
N LYS A 35 -18.75 -11.00 -2.96
CA LYS A 35 -18.85 -9.99 -4.02
C LYS A 35 -17.44 -9.69 -4.53
N ARG A 36 -17.37 -9.22 -5.79
CA ARG A 36 -16.14 -8.65 -6.31
C ARG A 36 -15.78 -7.42 -5.47
N TYR A 37 -14.47 -7.20 -5.29
CA TYR A 37 -13.96 -6.02 -4.61
C TYR A 37 -14.46 -4.74 -5.25
N ARG A 38 -14.80 -3.78 -4.41
CA ARG A 38 -15.12 -2.39 -4.78
C ARG A 38 -14.30 -1.44 -3.92
N LYS A 39 -13.99 -0.26 -4.46
CA LYS A 39 -13.20 0.75 -3.75
C LYS A 39 -13.84 1.20 -2.42
N GLU A 40 -15.15 1.19 -2.35
CA GLU A 40 -15.96 1.58 -1.19
C GLU A 40 -16.00 0.52 -0.09
N ASP A 41 -15.60 -0.73 -0.40
CA ASP A 41 -15.59 -1.81 0.59
C ASP A 41 -14.57 -1.52 1.68
N GLN A 42 -14.90 -1.87 2.93
CA GLN A 42 -14.01 -1.72 4.09
C GLN A 42 -12.94 -2.80 4.16
N VAL A 43 -13.09 -3.86 3.36
CA VAL A 43 -12.15 -4.98 3.30
C VAL A 43 -11.53 -5.11 1.93
N SER A 44 -10.33 -5.71 1.90
CA SER A 44 -9.66 -6.12 0.67
C SER A 44 -9.10 -7.54 0.82
N TYR A 45 -8.39 -8.03 -0.22
CA TYR A 45 -8.01 -9.42 -0.34
C TYR A 45 -6.56 -9.59 -0.79
N SER A 46 -5.83 -10.47 -0.10
CA SER A 46 -4.54 -10.99 -0.56
C SER A 46 -4.78 -12.28 -1.35
N LEU A 47 -4.59 -12.25 -2.67
CA LEU A 47 -4.84 -13.38 -3.56
C LEU A 47 -3.60 -14.24 -3.72
N GLY A 48 -3.50 -15.33 -2.98
CA GLY A 48 -2.41 -16.29 -3.00
C GLY A 48 -1.68 -16.43 -1.67
N ILE A 49 -1.04 -17.59 -1.48
CA ILE A 49 -0.45 -17.99 -0.20
C ILE A 49 0.70 -17.06 0.24
N THR A 50 1.58 -16.69 -0.68
CA THR A 50 2.71 -15.80 -0.38
C THR A 50 2.24 -14.45 0.15
N LEU A 51 1.22 -13.86 -0.50
CA LEU A 51 0.65 -12.58 -0.08
C LEU A 51 -0.05 -12.69 1.28
N THR A 52 -0.70 -13.84 1.55
CA THR A 52 -1.36 -14.09 2.83
C THR A 52 -0.36 -14.28 3.95
N PHE A 53 0.80 -14.87 3.68
CA PHE A 53 1.91 -14.91 4.64
C PHE A 53 2.43 -13.50 4.97
N GLU A 54 2.67 -12.66 3.98
CA GLU A 54 3.11 -11.27 4.18
C GLU A 54 2.07 -10.46 4.98
N LEU A 55 0.78 -10.64 4.65
CA LEU A 55 -0.33 -10.04 5.38
C LEU A 55 -0.32 -10.45 6.87
N LEU A 56 -0.27 -11.76 7.16
CA LEU A 56 -0.24 -12.29 8.53
C LEU A 56 1.02 -11.86 9.30
N LYS A 57 2.12 -11.66 8.61
CA LYS A 57 3.38 -11.23 9.21
C LYS A 57 3.37 -9.74 9.61
N PHE A 58 2.85 -8.87 8.74
CA PHE A 58 3.01 -7.43 8.90
C PHE A 58 1.74 -6.67 9.28
N LYS A 59 0.55 -7.29 9.09
CA LYS A 59 -0.75 -6.67 9.35
C LYS A 59 -1.75 -7.67 9.96
N LYS A 60 -1.26 -8.58 10.81
CA LYS A 60 -2.09 -9.63 11.42
C LYS A 60 -3.35 -9.11 12.11
N GLU A 61 -3.27 -7.92 12.70
CA GLU A 61 -4.38 -7.25 13.40
C GLU A 61 -5.50 -6.80 12.46
N SER A 62 -5.22 -6.64 11.18
CA SER A 62 -6.22 -6.28 10.17
C SER A 62 -6.88 -7.49 9.51
N VAL A 63 -6.34 -8.71 9.69
CA VAL A 63 -6.86 -9.92 9.04
C VAL A 63 -8.17 -10.33 9.67
N THR A 64 -9.20 -10.54 8.85
CA THR A 64 -10.52 -10.98 9.31
C THR A 64 -10.68 -12.49 9.17
N ARG A 65 -10.29 -13.04 8.01
CA ARG A 65 -10.41 -14.48 7.70
C ARG A 65 -9.37 -14.90 6.66
N VAL A 66 -9.05 -16.19 6.68
CA VAL A 66 -8.26 -16.82 5.63
C VAL A 66 -9.09 -17.93 4.99
N PHE A 67 -9.29 -17.82 3.68
CA PHE A 67 -10.05 -18.81 2.91
C PHE A 67 -9.09 -19.82 2.28
N ILE A 68 -9.47 -21.09 2.36
CA ILE A 68 -8.73 -22.21 1.81
C ILE A 68 -9.58 -22.90 0.77
N HIS A 69 -9.05 -23.05 -0.43
CA HIS A 69 -9.66 -23.80 -1.53
C HIS A 69 -9.52 -25.31 -1.29
N SER A 70 -10.51 -26.12 -1.69
CA SER A 70 -10.50 -27.58 -1.54
C SER A 70 -9.30 -28.25 -2.23
N GLY A 71 -8.78 -27.65 -3.30
CA GLY A 71 -7.59 -28.10 -4.03
C GLY A 71 -6.25 -27.79 -3.34
N MET A 72 -6.25 -27.13 -2.16
CA MET A 72 -5.01 -26.89 -1.41
C MET A 72 -4.44 -28.20 -0.88
N LYS A 73 -3.19 -28.49 -1.27
CA LYS A 73 -2.52 -29.72 -0.83
C LYS A 73 -2.12 -29.62 0.64
N LYS A 74 -2.28 -30.74 1.38
CA LYS A 74 -1.75 -30.91 2.72
C LYS A 74 -0.22 -30.90 2.69
N GLY A 75 0.43 -30.42 3.72
CA GLY A 75 1.88 -30.37 3.89
C GLY A 75 2.36 -29.10 4.57
N ASP A 76 3.66 -28.96 4.72
CA ASP A 76 4.34 -27.94 5.52
C ASP A 76 3.82 -26.51 5.30
N THR A 77 3.47 -26.18 4.06
CA THR A 77 2.95 -24.85 3.71
C THR A 77 1.60 -24.56 4.35
N LEU A 78 0.68 -25.56 4.31
CA LEU A 78 -0.63 -25.42 4.97
C LEU A 78 -0.48 -25.46 6.49
N ASP A 79 0.41 -26.29 7.00
CA ASP A 79 0.67 -26.41 8.43
C ASP A 79 1.24 -25.10 8.99
N LYS A 80 2.19 -24.49 8.29
CA LYS A 80 2.72 -23.14 8.63
C LYS A 80 1.62 -22.08 8.58
N LEU A 81 0.75 -22.08 7.57
CA LEU A 81 -0.36 -21.14 7.48
C LEU A 81 -1.33 -21.33 8.66
N THR A 82 -1.63 -22.57 9.00
CA THR A 82 -2.51 -22.92 10.12
C THR A 82 -1.96 -22.42 11.46
N LEU A 83 -0.64 -22.58 11.66
CA LEU A 83 0.04 -22.08 12.86
C LEU A 83 -0.07 -20.55 12.94
N LEU A 84 0.24 -19.82 11.87
CA LEU A 84 0.17 -18.36 11.85
C LEU A 84 -1.26 -17.84 12.07
N CYS A 85 -2.26 -18.48 11.46
CA CYS A 85 -3.66 -18.13 11.69
C CYS A 85 -4.06 -18.35 13.16
N LYS A 86 -3.61 -19.45 13.77
CA LYS A 86 -3.85 -19.73 15.21
C LYS A 86 -3.20 -18.67 16.10
N GLU A 87 -1.95 -18.33 15.86
CA GLU A 87 -1.21 -17.30 16.61
C GLU A 87 -1.84 -15.92 16.48
N ALA A 88 -2.38 -15.60 15.30
CA ALA A 88 -3.08 -14.35 15.03
C ALA A 88 -4.57 -14.36 15.46
N ASN A 89 -5.09 -15.47 15.97
CA ASN A 89 -6.52 -15.69 16.26
C ASN A 89 -7.43 -15.41 15.06
N VAL A 90 -7.00 -15.84 13.86
CA VAL A 90 -7.70 -15.65 12.60
C VAL A 90 -8.43 -16.92 12.18
N GLU A 91 -9.70 -16.80 11.82
CA GLU A 91 -10.53 -17.91 11.35
C GLU A 91 -10.06 -18.40 9.97
N MET A 92 -9.92 -19.73 9.83
CA MET A 92 -9.71 -20.40 8.54
C MET A 92 -11.02 -20.96 8.02
N VAL A 93 -11.42 -20.56 6.81
CA VAL A 93 -12.69 -20.96 6.19
C VAL A 93 -12.40 -21.78 4.92
N TYR A 94 -12.84 -23.05 4.91
CA TYR A 94 -12.72 -23.92 3.76
C TYR A 94 -13.92 -23.74 2.81
N THR A 95 -13.69 -23.18 1.63
CA THR A 95 -14.73 -22.89 0.63
C THR A 95 -14.12 -22.57 -0.73
N ASP A 96 -14.74 -23.03 -1.81
CA ASP A 96 -14.34 -22.72 -3.18
C ASP A 96 -15.05 -21.48 -3.76
N LYS A 97 -16.19 -21.11 -3.16
CA LYS A 97 -17.09 -20.08 -3.70
C LYS A 97 -16.40 -18.71 -3.87
N ILE A 98 -15.59 -18.28 -2.90
CA ILE A 98 -14.93 -16.99 -2.96
C ILE A 98 -13.85 -16.92 -4.06
N PHE A 99 -13.20 -18.07 -4.34
CA PHE A 99 -12.17 -18.13 -5.38
C PHE A 99 -12.74 -17.91 -6.77
N HIS A 100 -13.94 -18.43 -7.05
CA HIS A 100 -14.63 -18.17 -8.32
C HIS A 100 -15.02 -16.69 -8.50
N VAL A 101 -15.23 -15.97 -7.41
CA VAL A 101 -15.62 -14.53 -7.45
C VAL A 101 -14.41 -13.62 -7.57
N LEU A 102 -13.35 -13.88 -6.80
CA LEU A 102 -12.22 -12.97 -6.63
C LEU A 102 -11.01 -13.33 -7.48
N SER A 103 -10.77 -14.63 -7.72
CA SER A 103 -9.60 -15.08 -8.45
C SER A 103 -9.93 -15.40 -9.91
N GLN A 104 -9.20 -14.76 -10.83
CA GLN A 104 -9.22 -15.11 -12.25
C GLN A 104 -8.15 -16.15 -12.62
N LYS A 105 -7.39 -16.65 -11.64
CA LYS A 105 -6.30 -17.62 -11.85
C LYS A 105 -6.67 -18.97 -11.24
N GLU A 106 -6.40 -20.03 -11.99
CA GLU A 106 -6.60 -21.42 -11.58
C GLU A 106 -5.71 -21.85 -10.39
N ASN A 107 -4.62 -21.13 -10.11
CA ASN A 107 -3.63 -21.53 -9.09
C ASN A 107 -3.70 -20.69 -7.81
N CYS A 108 -4.86 -20.13 -7.46
CA CYS A 108 -5.07 -19.44 -6.19
C CYS A 108 -5.81 -20.34 -5.22
N TYR A 109 -5.13 -20.90 -4.23
CA TYR A 109 -5.71 -21.83 -3.24
C TYR A 109 -5.86 -21.22 -1.85
N VAL A 110 -5.38 -19.99 -1.63
CA VAL A 110 -5.48 -19.27 -0.39
C VAL A 110 -5.82 -17.81 -0.66
N ILE A 111 -6.78 -17.26 0.09
CA ILE A 111 -7.14 -15.84 0.07
C ILE A 111 -7.20 -15.34 1.51
N GLY A 112 -6.43 -14.29 1.83
CA GLY A 112 -6.60 -13.56 3.08
C GLY A 112 -7.53 -12.37 2.89
N GLU A 113 -8.55 -12.25 3.73
CA GLU A 113 -9.42 -11.07 3.82
C GLU A 113 -8.92 -10.18 4.95
N PHE A 114 -8.84 -8.88 4.72
CA PHE A 114 -8.35 -7.94 5.72
C PHE A 114 -9.06 -6.58 5.64
N HIS A 115 -9.20 -5.92 6.78
CA HIS A 115 -9.65 -4.54 6.84
C HIS A 115 -8.62 -3.60 6.22
N LYS A 116 -9.08 -2.64 5.45
CA LYS A 116 -8.23 -1.53 4.99
C LYS A 116 -7.68 -0.79 6.19
N PHE A 117 -6.41 -0.45 6.12
CA PHE A 117 -5.69 0.21 7.20
C PHE A 117 -5.26 1.62 6.80
N THR A 118 -4.95 2.44 7.78
CA THR A 118 -4.42 3.79 7.60
C THR A 118 -2.96 3.82 8.04
N SER A 119 -2.17 4.69 7.40
CA SER A 119 -0.78 4.95 7.74
C SER A 119 -0.56 6.44 7.98
N LYS A 120 0.58 6.78 8.54
CA LYS A 120 1.10 8.15 8.61
C LYS A 120 2.50 8.15 8.03
N LEU A 121 2.83 9.16 7.23
CA LEU A 121 4.19 9.29 6.74
C LEU A 121 5.07 9.92 7.83
N SER A 122 6.32 9.48 7.87
CA SER A 122 7.32 10.03 8.78
C SER A 122 7.90 11.33 8.20
N THR A 123 7.90 12.40 8.97
CA THR A 123 8.58 13.66 8.60
C THR A 123 10.09 13.48 8.50
N GLN A 124 10.66 12.42 9.08
CA GLN A 124 12.09 12.16 9.16
C GLN A 124 12.62 11.25 8.03
N ARG A 125 11.73 10.67 7.22
CA ARG A 125 12.11 9.74 6.13
C ARG A 125 11.90 10.39 4.76
N ASN A 126 12.60 9.86 3.74
CA ASN A 126 12.40 10.25 2.35
C ASN A 126 11.08 9.70 1.81
N HIS A 127 10.46 10.43 0.89
CA HIS A 127 9.16 10.06 0.35
C HIS A 127 9.23 9.79 -1.15
N ILE A 128 8.36 8.90 -1.59
CA ILE A 128 7.92 8.79 -2.97
C ILE A 128 6.57 9.51 -3.08
N VAL A 129 6.44 10.40 -4.03
CA VAL A 129 5.18 11.09 -4.32
C VAL A 129 4.70 10.68 -5.70
N LEU A 130 3.51 10.09 -5.77
CA LEU A 130 2.86 9.71 -7.02
C LEU A 130 1.70 10.66 -7.27
N VAL A 131 1.76 11.40 -8.37
CA VAL A 131 0.71 12.36 -8.77
C VAL A 131 -0.16 11.70 -9.82
N ASN A 132 -1.45 11.50 -9.48
CA ASN A 132 -2.45 10.90 -10.35
C ASN A 132 -2.02 9.52 -10.93
N PRO A 133 -1.55 8.55 -10.11
CA PRO A 133 -1.23 7.22 -10.60
C PRO A 133 -2.52 6.48 -10.97
N SER A 134 -2.61 5.99 -12.21
CA SER A 134 -3.83 5.39 -12.74
C SER A 134 -3.77 3.87 -12.90
N ASN A 135 -2.57 3.29 -12.99
CA ASN A 135 -2.38 1.87 -13.26
C ASN A 135 -2.06 1.07 -11.98
N ALA A 136 -2.93 0.09 -11.67
CA ALA A 136 -2.79 -0.76 -10.50
C ALA A 136 -1.49 -1.59 -10.49
N GLY A 137 -1.06 -2.09 -11.66
CA GLY A 137 0.19 -2.84 -11.79
C GLY A 137 1.41 -1.99 -11.52
N ASN A 138 1.41 -0.75 -12.04
CA ASN A 138 2.49 0.21 -11.83
C ASN A 138 2.60 0.60 -10.35
N MET A 139 1.48 0.96 -9.71
CA MET A 139 1.48 1.32 -8.29
C MET A 139 2.04 0.18 -7.43
N GLY A 140 1.56 -1.05 -7.61
CA GLY A 140 2.05 -2.18 -6.84
C GLY A 140 3.54 -2.47 -7.08
N THR A 141 4.01 -2.34 -8.33
CA THR A 141 5.43 -2.50 -8.68
C THR A 141 6.29 -1.43 -8.02
N ILE A 142 5.83 -0.17 -8.01
CA ILE A 142 6.54 0.92 -7.33
C ILE A 142 6.61 0.66 -5.81
N MET A 143 5.51 0.24 -5.17
CA MET A 143 5.52 -0.13 -3.75
C MET A 143 6.54 -1.21 -3.44
N ARG A 144 6.65 -2.23 -4.31
CA ARG A 144 7.63 -3.30 -4.14
C ARG A 144 9.06 -2.80 -4.25
N SER A 145 9.35 -1.98 -5.26
CA SER A 145 10.68 -1.36 -5.42
C SER A 145 11.00 -0.42 -4.27
N ALA A 146 10.04 0.38 -3.83
CA ALA A 146 10.18 1.31 -2.73
C ALA A 146 10.55 0.60 -1.42
N LEU A 147 9.88 -0.51 -1.11
CA LEU A 147 10.24 -1.34 0.04
C LEU A 147 11.66 -1.93 -0.13
N GLY A 148 11.99 -2.44 -1.32
CA GLY A 148 13.30 -3.02 -1.62
C GLY A 148 14.45 -2.03 -1.52
N PHE A 149 14.20 -0.74 -1.79
CA PHE A 149 15.20 0.33 -1.66
C PHE A 149 15.10 1.13 -0.35
N GLY A 150 14.32 0.67 0.64
CA GLY A 150 14.19 1.34 1.93
C GLY A 150 13.45 2.68 1.91
N MET A 151 12.72 2.98 0.82
CA MET A 151 11.94 4.20 0.63
C MET A 151 10.43 3.95 0.75
N ASN A 152 10.00 3.23 1.76
CA ASN A 152 8.62 2.75 1.95
C ASN A 152 7.63 3.80 2.50
N GLN A 153 7.86 5.09 2.25
CA GLN A 153 6.97 6.20 2.63
C GLN A 153 6.40 6.83 1.35
N MET A 154 5.09 6.68 1.11
CA MET A 154 4.48 7.03 -0.17
C MET A 154 3.31 8.00 -0.01
N ALA A 155 3.42 9.19 -0.59
CA ALA A 155 2.31 10.11 -0.77
C ALA A 155 1.64 9.86 -2.13
N ILE A 156 0.33 9.76 -2.15
CA ILE A 156 -0.47 9.51 -3.35
C ILE A 156 -1.43 10.67 -3.55
N ILE A 157 -1.21 11.44 -4.61
CA ILE A 157 -2.04 12.60 -4.93
C ILE A 157 -3.17 12.17 -5.84
N ARG A 158 -4.41 12.48 -5.45
CA ARG A 158 -5.62 12.17 -6.22
C ARG A 158 -5.73 13.02 -7.51
N PRO A 159 -6.50 12.53 -8.49
CA PRO A 159 -7.18 11.23 -8.53
C PRO A 159 -6.19 10.08 -8.66
N ALA A 160 -6.49 8.92 -8.04
CA ALA A 160 -5.54 7.81 -8.02
C ALA A 160 -6.23 6.45 -7.95
N VAL A 161 -5.54 5.42 -8.43
CA VAL A 161 -5.94 4.03 -8.22
C VAL A 161 -5.98 3.72 -6.73
N ASP A 162 -6.89 2.82 -6.33
CA ASP A 162 -6.98 2.37 -4.94
C ASP A 162 -5.84 1.40 -4.62
N ALA A 163 -5.00 1.74 -3.64
CA ALA A 163 -3.90 0.89 -3.18
C ALA A 163 -4.38 -0.47 -2.66
N PHE A 164 -5.60 -0.52 -2.13
CA PHE A 164 -6.22 -1.76 -1.66
C PHE A 164 -6.90 -2.58 -2.75
N ASP A 165 -6.93 -2.14 -4.01
CA ASP A 165 -7.38 -3.01 -5.10
C ASP A 165 -6.55 -4.31 -5.09
N PRO A 166 -7.19 -5.49 -5.11
CA PRO A 166 -6.47 -6.77 -5.11
C PRO A 166 -5.43 -6.91 -6.23
N LYS A 167 -5.57 -6.14 -7.32
CA LYS A 167 -4.56 -6.06 -8.38
C LYS A 167 -3.30 -5.33 -7.91
N VAL A 168 -3.43 -4.23 -7.13
CA VAL A 168 -2.30 -3.51 -6.52
C VAL A 168 -1.65 -4.38 -5.46
N VAL A 169 -2.43 -4.95 -4.54
CA VAL A 169 -1.95 -5.87 -3.49
C VAL A 169 -1.12 -6.98 -4.11
N ARG A 170 -1.59 -7.57 -5.21
CA ARG A 170 -0.90 -8.64 -5.91
C ARG A 170 0.36 -8.15 -6.62
N ALA A 171 0.30 -7.03 -7.34
CA ALA A 171 1.45 -6.47 -8.04
C ALA A 171 2.57 -6.05 -7.08
N SER A 172 2.21 -5.63 -5.86
CA SER A 172 3.17 -5.29 -4.81
C SER A 172 3.89 -6.52 -4.22
N MET A 173 3.44 -7.74 -4.50
CA MET A 173 3.94 -8.97 -3.89
C MET A 173 3.96 -8.92 -2.35
N GLY A 174 2.98 -8.21 -1.75
CA GLY A 174 2.85 -8.03 -0.31
C GLY A 174 3.57 -6.81 0.26
N ALA A 175 4.36 -6.08 -0.52
CA ALA A 175 5.06 -4.88 -0.05
C ALA A 175 4.11 -3.81 0.50
N ILE A 176 2.85 -3.78 0.05
CA ILE A 176 1.82 -2.88 0.60
C ILE A 176 1.66 -3.02 2.12
N PHE A 177 1.85 -4.22 2.69
CA PHE A 177 1.70 -4.47 4.12
C PHE A 177 2.85 -3.90 4.97
N SER A 178 3.95 -3.48 4.32
CA SER A 178 5.13 -2.86 4.93
C SER A 178 5.41 -1.46 4.39
N THR A 179 4.50 -0.89 3.60
CA THR A 179 4.60 0.46 3.05
C THR A 179 3.62 1.37 3.79
N ASP A 180 4.11 2.50 4.28
CA ASP A 180 3.26 3.57 4.76
C ASP A 180 2.84 4.45 3.59
N PHE A 181 1.54 4.60 3.39
CA PHE A 181 1.02 5.43 2.31
C PHE A 181 -0.17 6.26 2.76
N VAL A 182 -0.24 7.48 2.24
CA VAL A 182 -1.32 8.43 2.54
C VAL A 182 -1.79 9.08 1.26
N TYR A 183 -3.11 9.20 1.11
CA TYR A 183 -3.74 9.94 0.02
C TYR A 183 -3.92 11.42 0.38
N PHE A 184 -3.63 12.29 -0.57
CA PHE A 184 -3.87 13.74 -0.50
C PHE A 184 -4.76 14.16 -1.65
N ASP A 185 -5.63 15.12 -1.42
CA ASP A 185 -6.51 15.63 -2.48
C ASP A 185 -5.75 16.56 -3.42
N SER A 186 -4.64 17.18 -2.97
CA SER A 186 -3.74 17.94 -3.83
C SER A 186 -2.27 17.82 -3.37
N PHE A 187 -1.36 18.24 -4.25
CA PHE A 187 0.07 18.31 -3.90
C PHE A 187 0.34 19.40 -2.84
N GLU A 188 -0.42 20.49 -2.86
CA GLU A 188 -0.34 21.57 -1.87
C GLU A 188 -0.68 21.09 -0.45
N GLU A 189 -1.64 20.18 -0.31
CA GLU A 189 -1.93 19.54 1.00
C GLU A 189 -0.75 18.74 1.51
N TYR A 190 -0.15 17.91 0.64
CA TYR A 190 1.07 17.18 0.98
C TYR A 190 2.19 18.15 1.37
N GLN A 191 2.39 19.22 0.61
CA GLN A 191 3.46 20.20 0.81
C GLN A 191 3.27 21.00 2.13
N LYS A 192 2.04 21.32 2.51
CA LYS A 192 1.75 21.97 3.81
C LYS A 192 2.22 21.13 5.00
N VAL A 193 2.14 19.81 4.90
CA VAL A 193 2.53 18.92 6.00
C VAL A 193 4.00 18.51 5.92
N TYR A 194 4.55 18.34 4.71
CA TYR A 194 5.88 17.75 4.48
C TYR A 194 6.80 18.64 3.64
N GLY A 195 6.53 19.96 3.57
CA GLY A 195 7.24 20.89 2.66
C GLY A 195 8.70 21.15 3.01
N GLU A 196 9.13 20.89 4.25
CA GLU A 196 10.51 21.10 4.68
C GLU A 196 11.45 19.98 4.19
N ARG A 197 11.52 19.79 2.86
CA ARG A 197 12.36 18.79 2.21
C ARG A 197 12.71 19.19 0.79
N GLU A 198 13.79 18.63 0.26
CA GLU A 198 14.15 18.83 -1.14
C GLU A 198 13.14 18.11 -2.05
N LEU A 199 12.66 18.76 -3.09
CA LEU A 199 11.69 18.22 -4.01
C LEU A 199 12.34 17.96 -5.37
N TYR A 200 12.21 16.73 -5.86
CA TYR A 200 12.75 16.27 -7.13
C TYR A 200 11.65 15.77 -8.05
N PRO A 201 10.97 16.66 -8.81
CA PRO A 201 10.02 16.28 -9.84
C PRO A 201 10.74 15.63 -11.03
N PHE A 202 10.31 14.44 -11.43
CA PHE A 202 10.84 13.75 -12.61
C PHE A 202 10.06 14.17 -13.85
N MET A 203 10.73 14.90 -14.73
CA MET A 203 10.14 15.52 -15.93
C MET A 203 11.04 15.30 -17.14
N LEU A 204 10.42 15.12 -18.33
CA LEU A 204 11.16 14.84 -19.58
C LEU A 204 11.92 16.07 -20.11
N ASP A 205 11.44 17.28 -19.80
CA ASP A 205 12.02 18.57 -20.20
C ASP A 205 13.00 19.14 -19.13
N ALA A 206 13.28 18.39 -18.08
CA ALA A 206 14.21 18.81 -17.04
C ALA A 206 15.64 18.92 -17.58
N LYS A 207 16.40 19.90 -17.04
CA LYS A 207 17.80 20.13 -17.42
C LYS A 207 18.80 19.40 -16.52
N CYS A 208 18.41 19.08 -15.28
CA CYS A 208 19.27 18.39 -14.35
C CYS A 208 19.20 16.87 -14.60
N SER A 209 20.35 16.27 -14.86
CA SER A 209 20.45 14.81 -14.95
C SER A 209 20.35 14.15 -13.57
N LEU A 210 19.71 12.99 -13.49
CA LEU A 210 19.69 12.18 -12.26
C LEU A 210 21.11 11.88 -11.72
N HIS A 211 22.12 11.77 -12.62
CA HIS A 211 23.51 11.55 -12.23
C HIS A 211 24.10 12.71 -11.41
N ASP A 212 23.54 13.91 -11.55
CA ASP A 212 24.05 15.13 -10.90
C ASP A 212 23.28 15.45 -9.61
N VAL A 213 22.20 14.73 -9.34
CA VAL A 213 21.38 14.93 -8.12
C VAL A 213 22.16 14.47 -6.88
N ARG A 214 22.27 15.35 -5.90
CA ARG A 214 22.95 15.09 -4.62
C ARG A 214 22.10 15.64 -3.47
N PRO A 215 21.14 14.88 -2.99
CA PRO A 215 20.31 15.32 -1.86
C PRO A 215 21.18 15.57 -0.63
N LYS A 216 20.96 16.70 0.04
CA LYS A 216 21.68 17.10 1.26
C LYS A 216 20.92 16.80 2.54
N GLY A 217 19.63 16.56 2.42
CA GLY A 217 18.75 16.30 3.53
C GLY A 217 17.61 15.35 3.15
N ARG A 218 16.49 15.54 3.79
CA ARG A 218 15.25 14.80 3.46
C ARG A 218 14.72 15.26 2.13
N PHE A 219 14.28 14.33 1.32
CA PHE A 219 13.80 14.62 -0.01
C PHE A 219 12.54 13.84 -0.38
N SER A 220 11.90 14.27 -1.45
CA SER A 220 10.79 13.59 -2.11
C SER A 220 11.10 13.42 -3.59
N LEU A 221 11.00 12.19 -4.08
CA LEU A 221 11.02 11.86 -5.51
C LEU A 221 9.59 11.90 -6.02
N ILE A 222 9.29 12.77 -6.98
CA ILE A 222 7.92 13.06 -7.42
C ILE A 222 7.75 12.58 -8.85
N PHE A 223 6.76 11.71 -9.05
CA PHE A 223 6.44 11.11 -10.36
C PHE A 223 5.01 11.41 -10.75
N GLY A 224 4.78 11.65 -12.03
CA GLY A 224 3.47 11.93 -12.59
C GLY A 224 2.70 10.71 -13.06
N ASN A 225 1.57 10.97 -13.70
CA ASN A 225 0.74 9.97 -14.36
C ASN A 225 1.49 9.29 -15.53
N GLU A 226 1.15 8.03 -15.78
CA GLU A 226 1.83 7.20 -16.79
C GLU A 226 1.69 7.75 -18.23
N ALA A 227 0.59 8.42 -18.53
CA ALA A 227 0.31 8.93 -19.86
C ALA A 227 0.65 10.42 -20.03
N THR A 228 0.39 11.23 -19.00
CA THR A 228 0.50 12.70 -19.09
C THR A 228 1.72 13.27 -18.37
N GLY A 229 2.42 12.46 -17.56
CA GLY A 229 3.53 12.94 -16.74
C GLY A 229 3.08 13.86 -15.61
N LEU A 230 3.99 14.72 -15.15
CA LEU A 230 3.70 15.80 -14.20
C LEU A 230 3.21 17.04 -14.94
N PRO A 231 2.26 17.80 -14.37
CA PRO A 231 1.91 19.13 -14.85
C PRO A 231 3.12 20.07 -14.93
N ALA A 232 3.12 21.02 -15.88
CA ALA A 232 4.27 21.89 -16.15
C ALA A 232 4.69 22.75 -14.94
N GLU A 233 3.75 23.09 -14.04
CA GLU A 233 4.04 23.84 -12.81
C GLU A 233 5.00 23.12 -11.87
N PHE A 234 5.11 21.79 -11.95
CA PHE A 234 6.06 21.03 -11.14
C PHE A 234 7.53 21.39 -11.45
N SER A 235 7.82 21.93 -12.63
CA SER A 235 9.17 22.44 -12.95
C SER A 235 9.62 23.57 -12.03
N LYS A 236 8.69 24.24 -11.34
CA LYS A 236 8.95 25.39 -10.43
C LYS A 236 8.93 25.01 -8.95
N ILE A 237 8.58 23.76 -8.61
CA ILE A 237 8.36 23.36 -7.20
C ILE A 237 9.68 22.95 -6.52
N GLY A 238 10.69 22.57 -7.28
CA GLY A 238 11.97 22.11 -6.76
C GLY A 238 12.99 21.97 -7.88
N GLN A 239 13.92 21.05 -7.73
CA GLN A 239 14.86 20.72 -8.80
C GLN A 239 14.28 19.63 -9.69
N SER A 240 13.74 20.00 -10.86
CA SER A 240 13.29 19.02 -11.84
C SER A 240 14.46 18.18 -12.37
N VAL A 241 14.20 16.87 -12.54
CA VAL A 241 15.23 15.86 -12.84
C VAL A 241 14.81 15.03 -14.04
N ILE A 242 15.74 14.76 -14.95
CA ILE A 242 15.57 13.80 -16.03
C ILE A 242 16.42 12.54 -15.78
N ILE A 243 15.87 11.37 -16.09
CA ILE A 243 16.65 10.14 -16.21
C ILE A 243 17.13 10.07 -17.66
N PRO A 244 18.44 10.22 -17.94
CA PRO A 244 18.94 10.13 -19.29
C PRO A 244 18.61 8.78 -19.93
N HIS A 245 18.02 8.82 -21.12
CA HIS A 245 17.69 7.64 -21.91
C HIS A 245 17.81 7.93 -23.41
N SER A 246 17.78 6.89 -24.22
CA SER A 246 17.88 7.03 -25.67
C SER A 246 16.67 7.79 -26.24
N ASN A 247 16.89 8.64 -27.24
CA ASN A 247 15.84 9.33 -27.99
C ASN A 247 15.01 8.42 -28.93
N ARG A 248 15.26 7.10 -28.88
CA ARG A 248 14.45 6.11 -29.62
C ARG A 248 13.14 5.77 -28.93
N ILE A 249 12.95 6.24 -27.71
CA ILE A 249 11.72 6.12 -26.92
C ILE A 249 11.36 7.47 -26.33
N ASP A 250 10.07 7.75 -26.18
CA ASP A 250 9.59 9.04 -25.66
C ASP A 250 9.76 9.12 -24.13
N SER A 251 9.62 8.01 -23.41
CA SER A 251 9.73 7.95 -21.95
C SER A 251 10.01 6.53 -21.47
N LEU A 252 10.49 6.42 -20.24
CA LEU A 252 10.57 5.16 -19.50
C LEU A 252 9.22 4.84 -18.87
N ASN A 253 8.88 3.54 -18.76
CA ASN A 253 7.76 3.10 -17.96
C ASN A 253 7.90 3.61 -16.51
N LEU A 254 6.81 4.11 -15.92
CA LEU A 254 6.81 4.76 -14.61
C LEU A 254 7.46 3.92 -13.49
N PRO A 255 7.16 2.64 -13.27
CA PRO A 255 7.86 1.82 -12.29
C PRO A 255 9.36 1.69 -12.53
N ILE A 256 9.80 1.65 -13.79
CA ILE A 256 11.23 1.58 -14.13
C ILE A 256 11.90 2.90 -13.77
N ALA A 257 11.32 4.04 -14.17
CA ALA A 257 11.84 5.36 -13.82
C ALA A 257 11.94 5.54 -12.29
N ALA A 258 10.87 5.19 -11.56
CA ALA A 258 10.84 5.28 -10.11
C ALA A 258 11.90 4.37 -9.47
N SER A 259 12.08 3.15 -9.98
CA SER A 259 13.07 2.20 -9.44
C SER A 259 14.52 2.68 -9.65
N ILE A 260 14.82 3.22 -10.84
CA ILE A 260 16.14 3.80 -11.14
C ILE A 260 16.43 4.99 -10.22
N ALA A 261 15.45 5.88 -10.05
CA ALA A 261 15.61 7.05 -9.18
C ALA A 261 15.81 6.66 -7.71
N MET A 262 15.03 5.69 -7.21
CA MET A 262 15.20 5.17 -5.84
C MET A 262 16.56 4.52 -5.64
N TYR A 263 16.99 3.67 -6.58
CA TYR A 263 18.32 3.05 -6.54
C TYR A 263 19.43 4.10 -6.48
N GLU A 264 19.39 5.08 -7.38
CA GLU A 264 20.40 6.15 -7.42
C GLU A 264 20.43 6.96 -6.12
N ALA A 265 19.26 7.27 -5.57
CA ALA A 265 19.12 8.01 -4.32
C ALA A 265 19.60 7.23 -3.08
N THR A 266 19.56 5.89 -3.11
CA THR A 266 19.81 5.05 -1.92
C THR A 266 21.07 4.17 -2.06
N LYS A 267 21.71 4.09 -3.21
CA LYS A 267 22.82 3.16 -3.50
C LYS A 267 23.99 3.23 -2.50
N LYS A 268 24.19 4.36 -1.83
CA LYS A 268 25.25 4.52 -0.82
C LYS A 268 24.84 4.05 0.57
N THR A 269 23.56 4.05 0.88
CA THR A 269 23.01 3.75 2.22
C THR A 269 22.37 2.37 2.31
N ILE A 270 21.97 1.78 1.16
CA ILE A 270 21.26 0.50 1.13
C ILE A 270 22.12 -0.69 1.58
N LEU A 271 23.42 -0.59 1.50
CA LEU A 271 24.35 -1.63 1.96
C LEU A 271 24.53 -1.65 3.49
N GLU A 272 23.94 -0.69 4.19
CA GLU A 272 23.98 -0.58 5.66
C GLU A 272 22.69 -1.12 6.32
N ILE A 273 21.75 -1.66 5.50
CA ILE A 273 20.52 -2.33 5.92
C ILE A 273 20.73 -3.85 5.88
#